data_b45a8dfa541b00b31eba331ec43e6b0b
#
_entry.id   b45a8dfa541b00b31eba331ec43e6b0b
#
_cell.length_a   1.000
_cell.length_b   1.000
_cell.length_c   1.000
_cell.angle_alpha   90.00
_cell.angle_beta   90.00
_cell.angle_gamma   90.00
#
_symmetry.space_group_name_H-M   'P 1'
#
loop_
_entity.id
_entity.type
_entity.pdbx_description
1 polymer ?
#
loop_
_entity_poly.entity_id
_entity_poly.type
_entity_poly.pdbx_seq_one_letter_code
_entity_poly.pdbx_strand_id
1 'polypeptide(L)'
;NNHLILKSYYGLKTEHTKIPFGKGICGQTAKSNKHIIVDDVKKEDNYISCNINVKSEIVVPLFVNNKNIGQIDIDSNTPSRFTIEDLEFLKNINILISNKI
;
A
#
# COMPACT_ATOMS: atom_id res chain seq x y z
N ASN A 1 -5.80 7.12 -15.84
CA ASN A 1 -5.98 5.71 -15.75
C ASN A 1 -6.37 5.34 -14.32
N ASN A 2 -7.38 4.49 -14.15
CA ASN A 2 -7.99 4.18 -12.86
C ASN A 2 -7.55 2.83 -12.30
N HIS A 3 -6.34 2.41 -12.64
CA HIS A 3 -5.79 1.14 -12.15
C HIS A 3 -4.38 1.33 -11.57
N LEU A 4 -4.09 0.55 -10.53
CA LEU A 4 -2.74 0.38 -10.01
C LEU A 4 -2.06 -0.75 -10.79
N ILE A 5 -0.79 -0.53 -11.16
CA ILE A 5 0.03 -1.53 -11.84
C ILE A 5 1.22 -1.85 -10.94
N LEU A 6 1.45 -3.15 -10.68
CA LEU A 6 2.60 -3.59 -9.90
C LEU A 6 3.89 -3.32 -10.67
N LYS A 7 4.81 -2.55 -10.10
CA LYS A 7 6.10 -2.21 -10.71
C LYS A 7 7.24 -3.07 -10.19
N SER A 8 7.25 -3.31 -8.89
CA SER A 8 8.31 -4.07 -8.23
C SER A 8 7.78 -4.65 -6.93
N TYR A 9 8.26 -5.81 -6.55
CA TYR A 9 7.85 -6.43 -5.29
C TYR A 9 8.97 -7.31 -4.73
N TYR A 10 8.85 -7.59 -3.43
CA TYR A 10 9.67 -8.55 -2.72
C TYR A 10 8.76 -9.42 -1.86
N GLY A 11 8.96 -10.71 -1.88
CA GLY A 11 8.16 -11.65 -1.10
C GLY A 11 7.44 -12.65 -1.97
N LEU A 12 6.33 -13.20 -1.46
CA LEU A 12 5.55 -14.19 -2.19
C LEU A 12 4.90 -13.57 -3.42
N LYS A 13 4.89 -14.32 -4.51
CA LYS A 13 4.29 -13.87 -5.77
C LYS A 13 2.79 -13.65 -5.60
N THR A 14 2.28 -12.57 -6.18
CA THR A 14 0.85 -12.25 -6.21
C THR A 14 0.31 -12.28 -7.62
N GLU A 15 -0.97 -12.63 -7.75
CA GLU A 15 -1.70 -12.53 -9.01
C GLU A 15 -2.31 -11.13 -9.19
N HIS A 16 -2.33 -10.32 -8.13
CA HIS A 16 -2.93 -8.97 -8.15
C HIS A 16 -1.92 -7.95 -8.66
N THR A 17 -1.61 -8.01 -9.97
CA THR A 17 -0.65 -7.10 -10.60
C THR A 17 -1.30 -5.86 -11.18
N LYS A 18 -2.63 -5.85 -11.28
CA LYS A 18 -3.41 -4.71 -11.76
C LYS A 18 -4.68 -4.60 -10.92
N ILE A 19 -4.83 -3.51 -10.19
CA ILE A 19 -5.92 -3.33 -9.23
C ILE A 19 -6.69 -2.05 -9.56
N PRO A 20 -8.03 -2.13 -9.74
CA PRO A 20 -8.84 -0.93 -9.94
C PRO A 20 -8.81 -0.03 -8.71
N PHE A 21 -8.87 1.27 -8.91
CA PHE A 21 -8.99 2.23 -7.82
C PHE A 21 -10.28 1.93 -7.02
N GLY A 22 -10.17 1.99 -5.71
CA GLY A 22 -11.29 1.73 -4.79
C GLY A 22 -11.41 0.29 -4.36
N LYS A 23 -10.69 -0.64 -4.99
CA LYS A 23 -10.75 -2.07 -4.65
C LYS A 23 -9.57 -2.47 -3.77
N GLY A 24 -9.88 -3.14 -2.65
CA GLY A 24 -8.87 -3.52 -1.65
C GLY A 24 -8.27 -2.32 -0.94
N ILE A 25 -7.26 -2.55 -0.11
CA ILE A 25 -6.59 -1.48 0.64
C ILE A 25 -5.78 -0.59 -0.31
N CYS A 26 -5.03 -1.20 -1.22
CA CYS A 26 -4.26 -0.45 -2.23
C CYS A 26 -5.17 0.41 -3.11
N GLY A 27 -6.28 -0.14 -3.59
CA GLY A 27 -7.23 0.60 -4.41
C GLY A 27 -7.88 1.76 -3.66
N GLN A 28 -8.19 1.57 -2.37
CA GLN A 28 -8.72 2.63 -1.52
C GLN A 28 -7.70 3.76 -1.34
N THR A 29 -6.42 3.43 -1.11
CA THR A 29 -5.36 4.41 -1.00
C THR A 29 -5.21 5.21 -2.30
N ALA A 30 -5.25 4.54 -3.44
CA ALA A 30 -5.16 5.21 -4.74
C ALA A 30 -6.33 6.18 -4.96
N LYS A 31 -7.54 5.78 -4.56
CA LYS A 31 -8.73 6.60 -4.73
C LYS A 31 -8.76 7.78 -3.77
N SER A 32 -8.37 7.57 -2.50
CA SER A 32 -8.48 8.60 -1.45
C SER A 32 -7.25 9.50 -1.37
N ASN A 33 -6.11 9.09 -1.91
CA ASN A 33 -4.82 9.75 -1.78
C ASN A 33 -4.32 9.84 -0.33
N LYS A 34 -4.78 8.93 0.53
CA LYS A 34 -4.42 8.89 1.95
C LYS A 34 -3.79 7.55 2.29
N HIS A 35 -2.81 7.58 3.20
CA HIS A 35 -2.23 6.35 3.71
C HIS A 35 -3.29 5.55 4.49
N ILE A 36 -3.09 4.24 4.59
CA ILE A 36 -3.93 3.36 5.39
C ILE A 36 -3.01 2.42 6.18
N ILE A 37 -3.27 2.28 7.48
CA ILE A 37 -2.64 1.27 8.32
C ILE A 37 -3.75 0.33 8.79
N VAL A 38 -3.60 -0.96 8.49
CA VAL A 38 -4.57 -1.99 8.87
C VAL A 38 -3.93 -2.90 9.91
N ASP A 39 -4.47 -2.90 11.13
CA ASP A 39 -3.96 -3.73 12.23
C ASP A 39 -4.37 -5.19 12.10
N ASP A 40 -5.53 -5.45 11.53
CA ASP A 40 -6.06 -6.79 11.30
C ASP A 40 -6.88 -6.80 10.01
N VAL A 41 -6.31 -7.41 8.97
CA VAL A 41 -6.93 -7.43 7.63
C VAL A 41 -8.27 -8.17 7.63
N LYS A 42 -8.51 -9.07 8.58
CA LYS A 42 -9.77 -9.81 8.67
C LYS A 42 -10.95 -8.93 9.04
N LYS A 43 -10.69 -7.74 9.57
CA LYS A 43 -11.72 -6.75 9.94
C LYS A 43 -12.05 -5.79 8.81
N GLU A 44 -11.37 -5.90 7.67
CA GLU A 44 -11.59 -5.02 6.51
C GLU A 44 -12.52 -5.68 5.50
N ASP A 45 -13.63 -5.01 5.21
CA ASP A 45 -14.64 -5.52 4.28
C ASP A 45 -14.17 -5.53 2.83
N ASN A 46 -13.25 -4.64 2.49
CA ASN A 46 -12.76 -4.46 1.12
C ASN A 46 -11.29 -4.86 1.01
N TYR A 47 -10.95 -6.04 1.54
CA TYR A 47 -9.58 -6.53 1.51
C TYR A 47 -9.35 -7.47 0.34
N ILE A 48 -8.25 -7.27 -0.40
CA ILE A 48 -7.78 -8.20 -1.41
C ILE A 48 -6.56 -8.91 -0.84
N SER A 49 -6.69 -10.21 -0.58
CA SER A 49 -5.59 -10.99 -0.03
C SER A 49 -4.59 -11.37 -1.11
N CYS A 50 -3.33 -10.97 -0.93
CA CYS A 50 -2.22 -11.45 -1.75
C CYS A 50 -1.65 -12.77 -1.19
N ASN A 51 -1.94 -13.06 0.08
CA ASN A 51 -1.47 -14.24 0.79
C ASN A 51 -2.37 -14.47 2.00
N ILE A 52 -2.81 -15.71 2.22
CA ILE A 52 -3.70 -16.07 3.33
C ILE A 52 -3.06 -15.81 4.71
N ASN A 53 -1.73 -15.70 4.78
CA ASN A 53 -1.01 -15.50 6.03
C ASN A 53 -0.88 -14.02 6.41
N VAL A 54 -1.30 -13.10 5.57
CA VAL A 54 -1.22 -11.67 5.86
C VAL A 54 -2.18 -11.34 7.00
N LYS A 55 -1.69 -10.61 8.00
CA LYS A 55 -2.46 -10.18 9.17
C LYS A 55 -2.62 -8.67 9.25
N SER A 56 -1.60 -7.92 8.87
CA SER A 56 -1.64 -6.45 8.87
C SER A 56 -1.01 -5.89 7.61
N GLU A 57 -1.30 -4.63 7.32
CA GLU A 57 -0.84 -3.98 6.09
C GLU A 57 -0.67 -2.49 6.31
N ILE A 58 0.30 -1.89 5.63
CA ILE A 58 0.44 -0.44 5.52
C ILE A 58 0.59 -0.07 4.05
N VAL A 59 -0.15 0.95 3.62
CA VAL A 59 -0.05 1.49 2.26
C VAL A 59 0.16 2.99 2.34
N VAL A 60 1.19 3.49 1.67
CA VAL A 60 1.56 4.91 1.71
C VAL A 60 1.67 5.45 0.29
N PRO A 61 0.87 6.46 -0.08
CA PRO A 61 0.93 7.02 -1.43
C PRO A 61 2.24 7.77 -1.68
N LEU A 62 2.66 7.79 -2.94
CA LEU A 62 3.86 8.49 -3.40
C LEU A 62 3.43 9.69 -4.24
N PHE A 63 3.82 10.89 -3.81
CA PHE A 63 3.47 12.13 -4.49
C PHE A 63 4.68 12.76 -5.17
N VAL A 64 4.47 13.24 -6.38
CA VAL A 64 5.42 14.10 -7.09
C VAL A 64 4.64 15.33 -7.55
N ASN A 65 5.11 16.53 -7.14
CA ASN A 65 4.42 17.79 -7.45
C ASN A 65 2.93 17.74 -7.03
N ASN A 66 2.65 17.20 -5.84
CA ASN A 66 1.32 17.06 -5.26
C ASN A 66 0.39 16.11 -6.05
N LYS A 67 0.93 15.33 -6.97
CA LYS A 67 0.18 14.35 -7.73
C LYS A 67 0.56 12.94 -7.28
N ASN A 68 -0.43 12.11 -6.97
CA ASN A 68 -0.19 10.71 -6.61
C ASN A 68 0.20 9.93 -7.86
N ILE A 69 1.44 9.41 -7.88
CA ILE A 69 1.98 8.65 -9.00
C ILE A 69 2.16 7.16 -8.68
N GLY A 70 1.92 6.77 -7.46
CA GLY A 70 2.08 5.37 -7.04
C GLY A 70 1.95 5.22 -5.54
N GLN A 71 2.41 4.09 -5.03
CA GLN A 71 2.35 3.82 -3.59
C GLN A 71 3.28 2.70 -3.20
N ILE A 72 3.63 2.67 -1.91
CA ILE A 72 4.33 1.54 -1.27
C ILE A 72 3.28 0.78 -0.48
N ASP A 73 3.27 -0.54 -0.64
CA ASP A 73 2.37 -1.46 0.07
C ASP A 73 3.23 -2.53 0.75
N ILE A 74 3.07 -2.67 2.07
CA ILE A 74 3.81 -3.67 2.84
C ILE A 74 2.83 -4.48 3.67
N ASP A 75 2.93 -5.80 3.55
CA ASP A 75 2.13 -6.76 4.30
C ASP A 75 2.97 -7.43 5.38
N SER A 76 2.32 -7.81 6.47
CA SER A 76 2.97 -8.57 7.54
C SER A 76 2.10 -9.74 7.97
N ASN A 77 2.77 -10.82 8.36
CA ASN A 77 2.10 -11.99 8.95
C ASN A 77 1.82 -11.80 10.45
N THR A 78 2.19 -10.66 11.00
CA THR A 78 1.98 -10.31 12.41
C THR A 78 0.89 -9.24 12.51
N PRO A 79 -0.16 -9.44 13.35
CA PRO A 79 -1.16 -8.39 13.55
C PRO A 79 -0.53 -7.13 14.15
N SER A 80 -1.08 -5.97 13.83
CA SER A 80 -0.67 -4.68 14.39
C SER A 80 0.83 -4.40 14.27
N ARG A 81 1.44 -4.86 13.15
CA ARG A 81 2.89 -4.75 12.95
C ARG A 81 3.34 -3.31 12.69
N PHE A 82 2.48 -2.50 12.09
CA PHE A 82 2.87 -1.17 11.59
C PHE A 82 2.41 -0.07 12.53
N THR A 83 3.30 0.89 12.80
CA THR A 83 3.08 2.00 13.73
C THR A 83 3.19 3.33 12.98
N ILE A 84 2.95 4.42 13.70
CA ILE A 84 3.15 5.78 13.17
C ILE A 84 4.63 6.00 12.80
N GLU A 85 5.57 5.38 13.52
CA GLU A 85 7.00 5.48 13.19
C GLU A 85 7.28 4.83 11.84
N ASP A 86 6.66 3.68 11.56
CA ASP A 86 6.78 3.03 10.25
C ASP A 86 6.21 3.92 9.14
N LEU A 87 5.07 4.55 9.38
CA LEU A 87 4.46 5.48 8.44
C LEU A 87 5.42 6.64 8.12
N GLU A 88 6.00 7.25 9.14
CA GLU A 88 6.94 8.36 8.93
C GLU A 88 8.18 7.92 8.16
N PHE A 89 8.68 6.72 8.46
CA PHE A 89 9.81 6.15 7.71
C PHE A 89 9.46 5.98 6.23
N LEU A 90 8.28 5.43 5.92
CA LEU A 90 7.86 5.22 4.53
C LEU A 90 7.59 6.53 3.79
N LYS A 91 7.06 7.53 4.49
CA LYS A 91 6.90 8.87 3.91
C LYS A 91 8.26 9.46 3.52
N ASN A 92 9.28 9.27 4.35
CA ASN A 92 10.63 9.74 4.05
C ASN A 92 11.23 8.98 2.87
N ILE A 93 11.01 7.67 2.78
CA ILE A 93 11.41 6.87 1.62
C ILE A 93 10.75 7.41 0.35
N ASN A 94 9.47 7.72 0.40
CA ASN A 94 8.74 8.26 -0.74
C ASN A 94 9.29 9.62 -1.20
N ILE A 95 9.71 10.47 -0.27
CA ILE A 95 10.37 11.74 -0.59
C ILE A 95 11.67 11.50 -1.36
N LEU A 96 12.48 10.54 -0.91
CA LEU A 96 13.72 10.18 -1.59
C LEU A 96 13.45 9.65 -3.01
N ILE A 97 12.42 8.81 -3.17
CA ILE A 97 12.02 8.29 -4.47
C ILE A 97 11.56 9.43 -5.38
N SER A 98 10.73 10.35 -4.86
CA SER A 98 10.20 11.46 -5.65
C SER A 98 11.31 12.37 -6.18
N ASN A 99 12.41 12.53 -5.45
CA ASN A 99 13.55 13.33 -5.87
C ASN A 99 14.33 12.68 -7.02
N LYS A 100 14.08 11.41 -7.34
CA LYS A 100 14.76 10.69 -8.42
C LYS A 100 13.90 10.56 -9.69
N ILE A 101 12.69 11.03 -9.63
CA ILE A 101 11.75 10.93 -10.77
C ILE A 101 11.74 12.20 -11.60
#